data_0d281c47e39390934fd4aceaa3a04fd4
#
_entry.id   0d281c47e39390934fd4aceaa3a04fd4
#
_cell.length_a   1.000
_cell.length_b   1.000
_cell.length_c   1.000
_cell.angle_alpha   90.00
_cell.angle_beta   90.00
_cell.angle_gamma   90.00
#
_symmetry.space_group_name_H-M   'P 1'
#
loop_
_entity.id
_entity.type
_entity.pdbx_description
1 polymer ?
#
loop_
_entity_poly.entity_id
_entity_poly.type
_entity_poly.pdbx_seq_one_letter_code
_entity_poly.pdbx_strand_id
1 'polypeptide(L)'
;MGSNLNPKEDKFSLLLDPLSVEDIRRHGREAYPHECCGALLGHGELVTKVLALRNTTDEGPRRRFLISPADYQAAEAEASSRGEQLVGFYHSHPDHPARPSEHDLAHAWPVLAYVIISVRKGEPGELTSWRLKEDRSAFDQMELTIGESGQETS
;
A
#
# COMPACT_ATOMS: atom_id res chain seq x y z
N MET A 1 -27.32 0.03 -22.92
CA MET A 1 -26.85 0.21 -23.06
C MET A 1 -25.97 0.41 -22.40
N GLY A 2 -25.81 0.63 -22.24
CA GLY A 2 -24.92 0.94 -21.72
C GLY A 2 -24.31 0.18 -20.95
N SER A 3 -24.75 -0.15 -20.78
CA SER A 3 -24.36 -0.82 -20.10
C SER A 3 -23.31 -1.51 -20.21
N ASN A 4 -22.83 -1.47 -20.90
CA ASN A 4 -21.76 -2.04 -21.13
C ASN A 4 -20.74 -1.71 -20.31
N LEU A 5 -20.64 -2.18 -19.17
CA LEU A 5 -19.56 -1.98 -18.35
C LEU A 5 -18.40 -2.64 -18.94
N ASN A 6 -17.42 -1.85 -19.25
CA ASN A 6 -16.15 -2.32 -19.68
C ASN A 6 -15.48 -2.85 -18.42
N PRO A 7 -14.88 -4.04 -18.45
CA PRO A 7 -14.20 -4.56 -17.27
C PRO A 7 -13.16 -3.61 -16.68
N LYS A 8 -12.55 -2.78 -17.52
CA LYS A 8 -11.59 -1.83 -17.01
C LYS A 8 -12.22 -0.76 -16.16
N GLU A 9 -13.47 -0.47 -16.37
CA GLU A 9 -14.14 0.57 -15.64
C GLU A 9 -14.46 0.13 -14.22
N ASP A 10 -14.43 -1.17 -13.99
CA ASP A 10 -14.66 -1.68 -12.66
C ASP A 10 -13.40 -1.85 -11.86
N LYS A 11 -12.24 -1.58 -12.47
CA LYS A 11 -10.99 -1.72 -11.75
C LYS A 11 -10.81 -0.58 -10.78
N PHE A 12 -10.33 -0.93 -9.61
CA PHE A 12 -9.92 0.08 -8.66
C PHE A 12 -8.59 0.68 -9.11
N SER A 13 -8.38 1.93 -8.79
CA SER A 13 -7.13 2.59 -9.10
C SER A 13 -6.64 3.34 -7.86
N LEU A 14 -5.35 3.61 -7.83
CA LEU A 14 -4.72 4.31 -6.72
C LEU A 14 -3.75 5.32 -7.30
N LEU A 15 -3.84 6.56 -6.84
CA LEU A 15 -2.93 7.61 -7.26
C LEU A 15 -2.02 7.94 -6.09
N LEU A 16 -0.72 7.83 -6.31
CA LEU A 16 0.28 8.15 -5.29
C LEU A 16 0.96 9.47 -5.64
N ASP A 17 0.97 10.37 -4.69
CA ASP A 17 1.74 11.59 -4.77
C ASP A 17 3.23 11.23 -4.93
N PRO A 18 3.99 11.93 -5.78
CA PRO A 18 5.41 11.61 -5.96
C PRO A 18 6.23 11.62 -4.67
N LEU A 19 5.94 12.50 -3.74
CA LEU A 19 6.67 12.51 -2.48
C LEU A 19 6.38 11.27 -1.65
N SER A 20 5.15 10.77 -1.72
CA SER A 20 4.80 9.53 -1.04
C SER A 20 5.57 8.35 -1.63
N VAL A 21 5.71 8.32 -2.96
CA VAL A 21 6.49 7.26 -3.61
C VAL A 21 7.94 7.32 -3.16
N GLU A 22 8.51 8.53 -3.10
CA GLU A 22 9.89 8.68 -2.66
C GLU A 22 10.07 8.18 -1.23
N ASP A 23 9.11 8.49 -0.37
CA ASP A 23 9.18 8.05 1.02
C ASP A 23 9.11 6.53 1.12
N ILE A 24 8.24 5.90 0.32
CA ILE A 24 8.12 4.45 0.30
C ILE A 24 9.43 3.82 -0.17
N ARG A 25 10.01 4.35 -1.25
CA ARG A 25 11.26 3.83 -1.78
C ARG A 25 12.40 3.96 -0.78
N ARG A 26 12.49 5.13 -0.14
CA ARG A 26 13.52 5.34 0.85
C ARG A 26 13.37 4.39 2.03
N HIS A 27 12.12 4.21 2.50
CA HIS A 27 11.87 3.32 3.62
C HIS A 27 12.27 1.89 3.28
N GLY A 28 11.94 1.44 2.06
CA GLY A 28 12.32 0.09 1.64
C GLY A 28 13.81 -0.09 1.56
N ARG A 29 14.51 0.93 1.07
CA ARG A 29 15.96 0.87 0.97
C ARG A 29 16.61 0.84 2.35
N GLU A 30 16.11 1.69 3.25
CA GLU A 30 16.71 1.79 4.58
C GLU A 30 16.44 0.57 5.44
N ALA A 31 15.32 -0.08 5.25
CA ALA A 31 14.99 -1.26 6.05
C ALA A 31 15.63 -2.54 5.54
N TYR A 32 16.00 -2.58 4.26
CA TYR A 32 16.58 -3.77 3.67
C TYR A 32 17.73 -4.28 4.53
N PRO A 33 17.84 -5.57 4.83
CA PRO A 33 17.11 -6.70 4.25
C PRO A 33 15.81 -7.06 4.97
N HIS A 34 15.33 -6.20 5.82
CA HIS A 34 14.08 -6.43 6.54
C HIS A 34 12.91 -5.84 5.76
N GLU A 35 11.72 -6.37 6.01
CA GLU A 35 10.52 -5.79 5.44
C GLU A 35 10.17 -4.53 6.21
N CYS A 36 9.79 -3.49 5.46
CA CYS A 36 9.23 -2.30 6.08
C CYS A 36 7.73 -2.27 5.85
N CYS A 37 7.04 -1.48 6.63
CA CYS A 37 5.61 -1.27 6.44
C CYS A 37 5.24 0.14 6.88
N GLY A 38 4.09 0.58 6.41
CA GLY A 38 3.59 1.89 6.77
C GLY A 38 2.16 2.08 6.31
N ALA A 39 1.60 3.22 6.65
CA ALA A 39 0.22 3.56 6.34
C ALA A 39 0.17 4.55 5.18
N LEU A 40 -0.89 4.45 4.39
CA LEU A 40 -1.16 5.35 3.29
C LEU A 40 -2.31 6.26 3.71
N LEU A 41 -2.09 7.55 3.70
CA LEU A 41 -3.08 8.53 4.14
C LEU A 41 -3.48 9.41 2.96
N GLY A 42 -4.74 9.80 2.91
CA GLY A 42 -5.22 10.66 1.84
C GLY A 42 -6.72 10.70 1.78
N HIS A 43 -7.25 10.68 0.56
CA HIS A 43 -8.69 10.76 0.34
C HIS A 43 -9.08 9.80 -0.78
N GLY A 44 -10.02 8.90 -0.47
CA GLY A 44 -10.51 7.98 -1.49
C GLY A 44 -9.38 7.16 -2.08
N GLU A 45 -9.08 7.43 -3.33
CA GLU A 45 -8.02 6.70 -4.05
C GLU A 45 -6.74 7.51 -4.20
N LEU A 46 -6.64 8.64 -3.52
CA LEU A 46 -5.47 9.50 -3.60
C LEU A 46 -4.67 9.42 -2.32
N VAL A 47 -3.40 9.07 -2.44
CA VAL A 47 -2.47 9.03 -1.31
C VAL A 47 -1.63 10.29 -1.33
N THR A 48 -1.70 11.07 -0.27
CA THR A 48 -0.97 12.33 -0.16
C THR A 48 0.14 12.28 0.88
N LYS A 49 0.14 11.25 1.72
CA LYS A 49 1.12 11.15 2.79
C LYS A 49 1.30 9.70 3.18
N VAL A 50 2.50 9.31 3.53
CA VAL A 50 2.72 7.98 4.10
C VAL A 50 3.28 8.13 5.50
N LEU A 51 3.00 7.14 6.33
CA LEU A 51 3.41 7.14 7.73
C LEU A 51 4.14 5.82 7.97
N ALA A 52 5.43 5.88 8.24
CA ALA A 52 6.21 4.68 8.50
C ALA A 52 5.74 4.05 9.81
N LEU A 53 5.60 2.73 9.81
CA LEU A 53 5.19 1.99 10.98
C LEU A 53 6.27 0.98 11.33
N ARG A 54 6.26 0.55 12.58
CA ARG A 54 7.21 -0.46 13.01
C ARG A 54 6.69 -1.83 12.62
N ASN A 55 7.57 -2.68 12.10
CA ASN A 55 7.20 -4.05 11.81
C ASN A 55 7.23 -4.83 13.12
N THR A 56 6.09 -5.39 13.51
CA THR A 56 5.94 -6.04 14.80
C THR A 56 5.81 -7.55 14.70
N THR A 57 6.19 -8.13 13.56
CA THR A 57 6.04 -9.57 13.38
C THR A 57 6.91 -10.36 14.34
N ASP A 58 6.38 -11.48 14.84
CA ASP A 58 7.12 -12.40 15.70
C ASP A 58 8.00 -13.34 14.91
N GLU A 59 7.82 -13.40 13.59
CA GLU A 59 8.58 -14.33 12.77
C GLU A 59 9.84 -13.73 12.21
N GLY A 60 10.18 -12.55 12.68
CA GLY A 60 11.33 -11.84 12.20
C GLY A 60 10.98 -10.93 11.06
N PRO A 61 11.40 -9.67 11.14
CA PRO A 61 11.00 -8.66 10.15
C PRO A 61 11.56 -8.92 8.77
N ARG A 62 12.56 -9.81 8.64
CA ARG A 62 13.14 -10.08 7.33
C ARG A 62 12.17 -10.85 6.44
N ARG A 63 11.32 -11.67 7.05
CA ARG A 63 10.46 -12.54 6.26
C ARG A 63 9.06 -12.02 6.07
N ARG A 64 8.53 -11.36 7.07
CA ARG A 64 7.12 -10.99 7.07
C ARG A 64 6.92 -9.71 7.82
N PHE A 65 5.82 -9.06 7.57
CA PHE A 65 5.45 -7.88 8.33
C PHE A 65 4.10 -8.14 8.99
N LEU A 66 3.82 -7.36 10.03
CA LEU A 66 2.54 -7.45 10.71
C LEU A 66 2.23 -6.08 11.28
N ILE A 67 1.04 -5.57 10.98
CA ILE A 67 0.58 -4.31 11.52
C ILE A 67 -0.40 -4.63 12.63
N SER A 68 -0.08 -4.21 13.85
CA SER A 68 -0.91 -4.50 15.00
C SER A 68 -2.20 -3.69 14.94
N PRO A 69 -3.26 -4.15 15.64
CA PRO A 69 -4.47 -3.33 15.74
C PRO A 69 -4.21 -1.95 16.34
N ALA A 70 -3.26 -1.85 17.26
CA ALA A 70 -2.92 -0.55 17.85
C ALA A 70 -2.31 0.38 16.81
N ASP A 71 -1.44 -0.16 15.95
CA ASP A 71 -0.85 0.65 14.88
C ASP A 71 -1.90 1.06 13.86
N TYR A 72 -2.85 0.18 13.56
CA TYR A 72 -3.96 0.51 12.68
C TYR A 72 -4.75 1.68 13.24
N GLN A 73 -5.09 1.61 14.52
CA GLN A 73 -5.86 2.67 15.16
C GLN A 73 -5.07 3.98 15.21
N ALA A 74 -3.77 3.89 15.46
CA ALA A 74 -2.93 5.09 15.49
C ALA A 74 -2.86 5.73 14.10
N ALA A 75 -2.80 4.92 13.06
CA ALA A 75 -2.77 5.45 11.69
C ALA A 75 -4.10 6.14 11.36
N GLU A 76 -5.20 5.55 11.77
CA GLU A 76 -6.51 6.18 11.57
C GLU A 76 -6.61 7.51 12.30
N ALA A 77 -6.10 7.56 13.53
CA ALA A 77 -6.14 8.78 14.31
C ALA A 77 -5.27 9.87 13.68
N GLU A 78 -4.11 9.48 13.17
CA GLU A 78 -3.22 10.44 12.51
C GLU A 78 -3.89 11.00 11.25
N ALA A 79 -4.49 10.11 10.45
CA ALA A 79 -5.20 10.56 9.26
C ALA A 79 -6.31 11.55 9.63
N SER A 80 -7.11 11.19 10.63
CA SER A 80 -8.22 12.01 11.04
C SER A 80 -7.75 13.38 11.54
N SER A 81 -6.67 13.43 12.28
CA SER A 81 -6.14 14.70 12.79
C SER A 81 -5.68 15.61 11.66
N ARG A 82 -5.38 15.06 10.50
CA ARG A 82 -4.95 15.81 9.33
C ARG A 82 -6.10 16.10 8.38
N GLY A 83 -7.34 15.72 8.75
CA GLY A 83 -8.46 15.85 7.84
C GLY A 83 -8.42 14.86 6.69
N GLU A 84 -7.74 13.75 6.88
CA GLU A 84 -7.57 12.72 5.86
C GLU A 84 -8.12 11.40 6.33
N GLN A 85 -8.01 10.38 5.47
CA GLN A 85 -8.48 9.04 5.75
C GLN A 85 -7.34 8.07 5.64
N LEU A 86 -7.45 6.94 6.32
CA LEU A 86 -6.54 5.83 6.10
C LEU A 86 -6.94 5.16 4.79
N VAL A 87 -6.08 5.25 3.78
CA VAL A 87 -6.35 4.68 2.47
C VAL A 87 -5.92 3.21 2.44
N GLY A 88 -4.84 2.88 3.12
CA GLY A 88 -4.35 1.51 3.16
C GLY A 88 -2.98 1.44 3.79
N PHE A 89 -2.23 0.41 3.39
CA PHE A 89 -0.91 0.16 3.95
C PHE A 89 0.06 -0.17 2.83
N TYR A 90 1.34 0.01 3.10
CA TYR A 90 2.39 -0.43 2.19
C TYR A 90 3.38 -1.32 2.93
N HIS A 91 4.07 -2.18 2.18
CA HIS A 91 5.17 -2.95 2.73
C HIS A 91 6.14 -3.31 1.61
N SER A 92 7.34 -3.72 2.00
CA SER A 92 8.35 -4.10 1.04
C SER A 92 8.51 -5.61 1.00
N HIS A 93 8.95 -6.11 -0.16
CA HIS A 93 9.31 -7.51 -0.35
C HIS A 93 10.80 -7.56 -0.67
N PRO A 94 11.66 -7.76 0.33
CA PRO A 94 13.11 -7.84 0.06
C PRO A 94 13.42 -9.05 -0.81
N ASP A 95 14.05 -8.79 -1.96
CA ASP A 95 14.51 -9.81 -2.90
C ASP A 95 13.40 -10.70 -3.45
N HIS A 96 12.14 -10.22 -3.42
CA HIS A 96 11.00 -10.95 -3.97
C HIS A 96 10.17 -10.02 -4.83
N PRO A 97 9.36 -10.58 -5.75
CA PRO A 97 8.50 -9.74 -6.57
C PRO A 97 7.45 -9.00 -5.75
N ALA A 98 6.93 -7.92 -6.32
CA ALA A 98 5.91 -7.10 -5.66
C ALA A 98 4.53 -7.70 -5.86
N ARG A 99 4.31 -8.90 -5.33
CA ARG A 99 3.04 -9.62 -5.41
C ARG A 99 2.65 -10.09 -4.02
N PRO A 100 1.35 -10.07 -3.69
CA PRO A 100 0.93 -10.49 -2.35
C PRO A 100 1.29 -11.94 -2.09
N SER A 101 1.71 -12.21 -0.87
CA SER A 101 2.00 -13.56 -0.41
C SER A 101 0.78 -14.12 0.30
N GLU A 102 0.84 -15.42 0.65
CA GLU A 102 -0.22 -16.01 1.45
C GLU A 102 -0.32 -15.35 2.80
N HIS A 103 0.81 -14.94 3.37
CA HIS A 103 0.80 -14.22 4.63
C HIS A 103 0.08 -12.89 4.48
N ASP A 104 0.36 -12.16 3.38
CA ASP A 104 -0.31 -10.90 3.11
C ASP A 104 -1.81 -11.09 3.04
N LEU A 105 -2.25 -12.15 2.36
CA LEU A 105 -3.68 -12.42 2.22
C LEU A 105 -4.32 -12.74 3.56
N ALA A 106 -3.62 -13.53 4.38
CA ALA A 106 -4.18 -13.96 5.65
C ALA A 106 -4.37 -12.80 6.62
N HIS A 107 -3.58 -11.74 6.48
CA HIS A 107 -3.56 -10.64 7.44
C HIS A 107 -4.10 -9.33 6.87
N ALA A 108 -4.71 -9.36 5.68
CA ALA A 108 -5.23 -8.13 5.07
C ALA A 108 -6.58 -7.76 5.64
N TRP A 109 -6.82 -6.45 5.70
CA TRP A 109 -8.12 -5.91 6.07
C TRP A 109 -8.87 -5.53 4.80
N PRO A 110 -10.18 -5.77 4.76
CA PRO A 110 -10.97 -5.39 3.58
C PRO A 110 -11.06 -3.88 3.42
N VAL A 111 -11.42 -3.45 2.23
CA VAL A 111 -11.70 -2.06 1.87
C VAL A 111 -10.45 -1.18 1.78
N LEU A 112 -9.30 -1.68 2.14
CA LEU A 112 -8.05 -0.90 2.13
C LEU A 112 -7.21 -1.27 0.92
N ALA A 113 -6.40 -0.32 0.47
CA ALA A 113 -5.43 -0.57 -0.59
C ALA A 113 -4.13 -1.09 0.03
N TYR A 114 -3.44 -1.95 -0.71
CA TYR A 114 -2.15 -2.49 -0.27
C TYR A 114 -1.13 -2.23 -1.35
N VAL A 115 -0.08 -1.50 -1.01
CA VAL A 115 1.01 -1.18 -1.93
C VAL A 115 2.21 -2.03 -1.55
N ILE A 116 2.81 -2.68 -2.53
CA ILE A 116 3.98 -3.53 -2.32
C ILE A 116 5.12 -3.00 -3.15
N ILE A 117 6.29 -2.86 -2.55
CA ILE A 117 7.49 -2.47 -3.29
C ILE A 117 8.51 -3.58 -3.20
N SER A 118 9.03 -4.00 -4.34
CA SER A 118 10.10 -4.98 -4.40
C SER A 118 11.43 -4.27 -4.18
N VAL A 119 12.27 -4.82 -3.30
CA VAL A 119 13.58 -4.23 -3.02
C VAL A 119 14.61 -5.34 -3.22
N ARG A 120 15.31 -5.31 -4.37
CA ARG A 120 16.26 -6.35 -4.71
C ARG A 120 17.66 -5.86 -4.43
N LYS A 121 18.37 -6.58 -3.57
CA LYS A 121 19.74 -6.24 -3.20
C LYS A 121 19.85 -4.79 -2.75
N GLY A 122 18.83 -4.33 -2.02
CA GLY A 122 18.81 -2.97 -1.50
C GLY A 122 18.31 -1.91 -2.45
N GLU A 123 17.92 -2.29 -3.69
CA GLU A 123 17.44 -1.33 -4.68
C GLU A 123 15.93 -1.42 -4.83
N PRO A 124 15.20 -0.35 -4.50
CA PRO A 124 13.74 -0.36 -4.68
C PRO A 124 13.41 -0.39 -6.18
N GLY A 125 12.47 -1.22 -6.53
CA GLY A 125 12.08 -1.40 -7.93
C GLY A 125 10.59 -1.35 -8.11
N GLU A 126 10.01 -2.47 -8.53
CA GLU A 126 8.60 -2.54 -8.90
C GLU A 126 7.69 -2.15 -7.74
N LEU A 127 6.67 -1.39 -8.07
CA LEU A 127 5.67 -0.89 -7.11
C LEU A 127 4.30 -1.30 -7.64
N THR A 128 3.53 -1.99 -6.83
CA THR A 128 2.20 -2.46 -7.23
C THR A 128 1.18 -2.12 -6.17
N SER A 129 -0.09 -2.18 -6.54
CA SER A 129 -1.17 -1.93 -5.58
C SER A 129 -2.26 -2.99 -5.74
N TRP A 130 -2.91 -3.33 -4.65
CA TRP A 130 -3.83 -4.45 -4.56
C TRP A 130 -4.97 -4.12 -3.62
N ARG A 131 -6.09 -4.80 -3.80
CA ARG A 131 -7.25 -4.66 -2.94
C ARG A 131 -7.82 -6.03 -2.67
N LEU A 132 -8.15 -6.29 -1.41
CA LEU A 132 -8.70 -7.59 -1.02
C LEU A 132 -10.11 -7.72 -1.57
N LYS A 133 -10.42 -8.88 -2.17
CA LYS A 133 -11.78 -9.15 -2.62
C LYS A 133 -12.72 -9.19 -1.42
N GLU A 134 -13.99 -8.92 -1.68
CA GLU A 134 -14.97 -8.87 -0.60
C GLU A 134 -15.07 -10.19 0.14
N ASP A 135 -14.95 -11.30 -0.57
CA ASP A 135 -15.04 -12.62 0.06
C ASP A 135 -13.70 -13.04 0.67
N ARG A 136 -12.69 -12.19 0.62
CA ARG A 136 -11.37 -12.40 1.22
C ARG A 136 -10.59 -13.56 0.62
N SER A 137 -10.99 -14.02 -0.56
CA SER A 137 -10.34 -15.20 -1.16
C SER A 137 -9.03 -14.86 -1.85
N ALA A 138 -8.88 -13.61 -2.30
CA ALA A 138 -7.70 -13.22 -3.07
C ALA A 138 -7.64 -11.69 -3.15
N PHE A 139 -6.55 -11.20 -3.72
CA PHE A 139 -6.42 -9.77 -4.03
C PHE A 139 -6.73 -9.54 -5.50
N ASP A 140 -7.31 -8.38 -5.78
CA ASP A 140 -7.38 -7.84 -7.14
C ASP A 140 -6.28 -6.81 -7.30
N GLN A 141 -5.60 -6.84 -8.43
CA GLN A 141 -4.59 -5.82 -8.69
C GLN A 141 -5.27 -4.52 -9.09
N MET A 142 -4.78 -3.42 -8.52
CA MET A 142 -5.29 -2.09 -8.83
C MET A 142 -4.37 -1.43 -9.84
N GLU A 143 -4.93 -0.50 -10.61
CA GLU A 143 -4.10 0.37 -11.42
C GLU A 143 -3.38 1.33 -10.50
N LEU A 144 -2.08 1.50 -10.69
CA LEU A 144 -1.27 2.39 -9.87
C LEU A 144 -0.75 3.52 -10.74
N THR A 145 -1.05 4.74 -10.34
CA THR A 145 -0.58 5.93 -11.05
C THR A 145 0.20 6.78 -10.08
N ILE A 146 1.28 7.37 -10.55
CA ILE A 146 2.09 8.26 -9.76
C ILE A 146 1.96 9.66 -10.36
N GLY A 147 1.56 10.63 -9.55
CA GLY A 147 1.39 11.98 -10.03
C GLY A 147 0.84 12.87 -8.95
N GLU A 148 0.84 14.15 -9.21
CA GLU A 148 0.33 15.12 -8.23
C GLU A 148 -1.16 15.31 -8.43
N SER A 149 -1.87 15.48 -7.31
CA SER A 149 -3.29 15.80 -7.42
C SER A 149 -3.41 17.12 -8.16
N GLY A 150 -4.29 17.18 -9.11
CA GLY A 150 -4.47 18.38 -9.90
C GLY A 150 -3.75 18.38 -11.21
N GLN A 151 -2.83 17.45 -11.44
CA GLN A 151 -2.16 17.43 -12.73
C GLN A 151 -3.12 17.21 -13.88
N GLU A 152 -4.12 16.41 -13.62
CA GLU A 152 -5.07 16.09 -14.65
C GLU A 152 -5.89 17.28 -15.05
N THR A 153 -5.86 18.36 -14.29
CA THR A 153 -6.62 19.55 -14.63
C THR A 153 -5.88 20.51 -15.53
N SER A 154 -4.65 20.25 -15.79
CA SER A 154 -3.88 21.15 -16.63
C SER A 154 -4.04 20.91 -18.09
#